data_831267dfbea20c9335cb2dccf012df32
#
_entry.id   831267dfbea20c9335cb2dccf012df32
#
_cell.length_a   1.000
_cell.length_b   1.000
_cell.length_c   1.000
_cell.angle_alpha   90.00
_cell.angle_beta   90.00
_cell.angle_gamma   90.00
#
_symmetry.space_group_name_H-M   'P 1'
#
loop_
_entity.id
_entity.type
_entity.pdbx_description
1 polymer ?
#
loop_
_entity_poly.entity_id
_entity_poly.type
_entity_poly.pdbx_seq_one_letter_code
_entity_poly.pdbx_strand_id
1 'polypeptide(L)'
;MGALLVISLFTISALAVAQNDLPVARKDQDTKQAYAAAEAGIADYFFHLSQDNAYWGKCTGVPAPTAVNQAWNGVGADTRTNSRLIAGSSAWYTIELLPANGATSCSAGNAQNTMIDANTGTFRIRATGHSRTAKRSIVATFKRKNFLDYLYFTDYETADPTWYTLDTNGHATRSGTSPTWTGPDYVTWGSQNCPVYWRQGRGNLGYTGQIFQGSPASWQTFVDNCTEIQFAPNDKINGPFHTNDEILVCGTPTFGRNAQDRVEVSGPGWRGNGGCSGNSPNFVGTWTPNAPLLTLPPTDNSLSTVAGSSYRFTGRTTIVLNGANMTVTNATMGLNNVSMALPANGVIWVANGSCGQGYNPLDPYNAPQGCADVYVQGSYGSDLTIGSEKDIIVNGNLTKSGDTMLGLIANNFVRVYHPETHNDANDATNCTNQAGVMTNVSIDAAILSLQHSFTVDNYYCGTPLGTLTVNGVIGQKFRGPVGRGNGQSVINGYTKNYNYDDRMRFRSPPHFLDPIQAAWRISRYTEQIPPR
;
A
#
# COMPACT_ATOMS: atom_id res chain seq x y z
N MET A 1 75.13 29.31 -22.92
CA MET A 1 74.92 28.72 -21.56
C MET A 1 73.68 29.24 -20.85
N GLY A 2 73.27 30.52 -20.97
CA GLY A 2 72.09 31.04 -20.28
C GLY A 2 70.74 30.35 -20.64
N ALA A 3 70.49 30.00 -21.91
CA ALA A 3 69.29 29.39 -22.37
C ALA A 3 69.06 27.94 -21.79
N LEU A 4 70.16 27.19 -21.67
CA LEU A 4 70.11 25.84 -21.06
C LEU A 4 69.80 25.89 -19.56
N LEU A 5 70.30 26.91 -18.86
CA LEU A 5 70.02 27.10 -17.43
C LEU A 5 68.57 27.52 -17.18
N VAL A 6 67.97 28.33 -18.04
CA VAL A 6 66.53 28.72 -17.96
C VAL A 6 65.61 27.52 -18.26
N ILE A 7 65.97 26.75 -19.30
CA ILE A 7 65.19 25.54 -19.64
C ILE A 7 65.26 24.51 -18.50
N SER A 8 66.43 24.30 -17.88
CA SER A 8 66.53 23.36 -16.75
C SER A 8 65.81 23.86 -15.51
N LEU A 9 65.78 25.15 -15.24
CA LEU A 9 64.96 25.72 -14.14
C LEU A 9 63.46 25.56 -14.39
N PHE A 10 62.94 25.76 -15.61
CA PHE A 10 61.57 25.54 -15.97
C PHE A 10 61.17 24.06 -15.88
N THR A 11 62.05 23.14 -16.33
CA THR A 11 61.79 21.71 -16.23
C THR A 11 61.79 21.22 -14.78
N ILE A 12 62.69 21.72 -13.94
CA ILE A 12 62.74 21.41 -12.52
C ILE A 12 61.49 21.95 -11.78
N SER A 13 61.06 23.16 -12.09
CA SER A 13 59.87 23.76 -11.49
C SER A 13 58.60 23.05 -11.94
N ALA A 14 58.49 22.71 -13.23
CA ALA A 14 57.34 21.93 -13.75
C ALA A 14 57.30 20.51 -13.14
N LEU A 15 58.47 19.88 -12.97
CA LEU A 15 58.57 18.58 -12.33
C LEU A 15 58.19 18.64 -10.84
N ALA A 16 58.61 19.70 -10.14
CA ALA A 16 58.24 19.91 -8.72
C ALA A 16 56.74 20.15 -8.53
N VAL A 17 56.11 20.91 -9.43
CA VAL A 17 54.64 21.10 -9.42
C VAL A 17 53.94 19.78 -9.71
N ALA A 18 54.35 19.04 -10.75
CA ALA A 18 53.77 17.73 -11.07
C ALA A 18 53.93 16.70 -9.93
N GLN A 19 55.08 16.73 -9.23
CA GLN A 19 55.28 15.85 -8.06
C GLN A 19 54.44 16.25 -6.85
N ASN A 20 54.09 17.51 -6.67
CA ASN A 20 53.21 17.97 -5.62
C ASN A 20 51.73 17.70 -5.94
N ASP A 21 51.35 17.67 -7.22
CA ASP A 21 49.96 17.37 -7.62
C ASP A 21 49.65 15.86 -7.63
N LEU A 22 50.68 15.01 -7.82
CA LEU A 22 50.50 13.55 -7.81
C LEU A 22 49.88 12.98 -6.53
N PRO A 23 50.27 13.39 -5.32
CA PRO A 23 49.65 12.92 -4.09
C PRO A 23 48.18 13.35 -3.96
N VAL A 24 47.83 14.55 -4.41
CA VAL A 24 46.46 15.07 -4.38
C VAL A 24 45.61 14.32 -5.37
N ALA A 25 46.07 14.12 -6.60
CA ALA A 25 45.36 13.35 -7.61
C ALA A 25 45.15 11.88 -7.19
N ARG A 26 46.17 11.27 -6.56
CA ARG A 26 46.04 9.90 -6.00
C ARG A 26 45.03 9.84 -4.86
N LYS A 27 45.04 10.82 -3.97
CA LYS A 27 44.08 10.87 -2.84
C LYS A 27 42.64 11.04 -3.35
N ASP A 28 42.41 11.85 -4.38
CA ASP A 28 41.12 12.01 -5.01
C ASP A 28 40.68 10.72 -5.69
N GLN A 29 41.58 10.06 -6.43
CA GLN A 29 41.30 8.76 -7.04
C GLN A 29 40.96 7.68 -5.99
N ASP A 30 41.74 7.58 -4.91
CA ASP A 30 41.49 6.62 -3.84
C ASP A 30 40.15 6.90 -3.15
N THR A 31 39.79 8.17 -2.98
CA THR A 31 38.50 8.59 -2.42
C THR A 31 37.34 8.17 -3.32
N LYS A 32 37.45 8.40 -4.64
CA LYS A 32 36.42 7.98 -5.63
C LYS A 32 36.31 6.46 -5.69
N GLN A 33 37.44 5.75 -5.64
CA GLN A 33 37.42 4.28 -5.60
C GLN A 33 36.80 3.73 -4.30
N ALA A 34 37.08 4.36 -3.17
CA ALA A 34 36.43 3.98 -1.90
C ALA A 34 34.90 4.21 -1.94
N TYR A 35 34.46 5.32 -2.53
CA TYR A 35 33.04 5.59 -2.72
C TYR A 35 32.39 4.56 -3.65
N ALA A 36 32.99 4.29 -4.81
CA ALA A 36 32.51 3.28 -5.76
C ALA A 36 32.48 1.87 -5.13
N ALA A 37 33.43 1.55 -4.24
CA ALA A 37 33.43 0.31 -3.50
C ALA A 37 32.24 0.22 -2.52
N ALA A 38 31.90 1.32 -1.84
CA ALA A 38 30.71 1.36 -0.99
C ALA A 38 29.42 1.19 -1.80
N GLU A 39 29.31 1.85 -2.97
CA GLU A 39 28.17 1.65 -3.88
C GLU A 39 28.05 0.20 -4.36
N ALA A 40 29.18 -0.42 -4.72
CA ALA A 40 29.20 -1.84 -5.08
C ALA A 40 28.68 -2.73 -3.96
N GLY A 41 29.00 -2.40 -2.70
CA GLY A 41 28.44 -3.12 -1.53
C GLY A 41 26.93 -2.97 -1.40
N ILE A 42 26.38 -1.79 -1.65
CA ILE A 42 24.92 -1.60 -1.66
C ILE A 42 24.29 -2.38 -2.82
N ALA A 43 24.88 -2.34 -4.01
CA ALA A 43 24.37 -3.07 -5.19
C ALA A 43 24.39 -4.59 -4.97
N ASP A 44 25.46 -5.13 -4.37
CA ASP A 44 25.58 -6.54 -4.01
C ASP A 44 24.48 -6.97 -3.01
N TYR A 45 24.29 -6.20 -1.96
CA TYR A 45 23.22 -6.49 -0.99
C TYR A 45 21.83 -6.41 -1.63
N PHE A 46 21.59 -5.42 -2.46
CA PHE A 46 20.32 -5.25 -3.18
C PHE A 46 20.05 -6.39 -4.16
N PHE A 47 21.08 -6.88 -4.84
CA PHE A 47 20.95 -8.06 -5.71
C PHE A 47 20.43 -9.26 -4.93
N HIS A 48 21.04 -9.59 -3.78
CA HIS A 48 20.59 -10.72 -2.96
C HIS A 48 19.18 -10.50 -2.38
N LEU A 49 18.88 -9.27 -2.00
CA LEU A 49 17.55 -8.89 -1.53
C LEU A 49 16.47 -9.03 -2.62
N SER A 50 16.85 -8.82 -3.89
CA SER A 50 15.96 -9.02 -5.04
C SER A 50 15.69 -10.49 -5.35
N GLN A 51 16.63 -11.39 -5.03
CA GLN A 51 16.47 -12.83 -5.19
C GLN A 51 15.70 -13.45 -4.01
N ASP A 52 15.84 -12.89 -2.83
CA ASP A 52 15.19 -13.35 -1.60
C ASP A 52 14.70 -12.15 -0.79
N ASN A 53 13.41 -11.89 -0.84
CA ASN A 53 12.79 -10.78 -0.12
C ASN A 53 12.92 -10.86 1.41
N ALA A 54 13.28 -12.02 1.97
CA ALA A 54 13.55 -12.23 3.38
C ALA A 54 15.04 -12.09 3.75
N TYR A 55 15.91 -11.79 2.79
CA TYR A 55 17.36 -11.72 2.97
C TYR A 55 17.79 -10.77 4.10
N TRP A 56 17.07 -9.68 4.29
CA TRP A 56 17.30 -8.69 5.37
C TRP A 56 17.20 -9.28 6.78
N GLY A 57 16.47 -10.38 6.95
CA GLY A 57 16.32 -11.08 8.23
C GLY A 57 17.41 -12.12 8.50
N LYS A 58 18.31 -12.34 7.54
CA LYS A 58 19.44 -13.26 7.70
C LYS A 58 20.57 -12.59 8.46
N CYS A 59 20.43 -12.53 9.78
CA CYS A 59 21.42 -11.95 10.66
C CYS A 59 22.63 -12.88 10.78
N THR A 60 23.83 -12.36 10.53
CA THR A 60 25.07 -13.07 10.82
C THR A 60 25.73 -12.53 12.08
N GLY A 61 25.89 -13.36 13.09
CA GLY A 61 26.59 -13.02 14.32
C GLY A 61 28.10 -13.16 14.24
N VAL A 62 28.61 -13.83 13.22
CA VAL A 62 30.02 -14.13 13.04
C VAL A 62 30.39 -13.90 11.57
N PRO A 63 31.57 -13.33 11.33
CA PRO A 63 32.11 -13.21 9.99
C PRO A 63 32.12 -14.57 9.33
N ALA A 64 31.30 -14.76 8.33
CA ALA A 64 31.37 -15.91 7.45
C ALA A 64 31.70 -15.39 6.03
N PRO A 65 32.97 -15.12 5.74
CA PRO A 65 33.36 -14.63 4.43
C PRO A 65 33.04 -15.61 3.28
N THR A 66 32.78 -16.85 3.65
CA THR A 66 32.27 -17.89 2.74
C THR A 66 30.76 -18.00 2.71
N ALA A 67 30.05 -17.47 3.70
CA ALA A 67 28.63 -17.23 3.53
C ALA A 67 28.52 -16.05 2.57
N VAL A 68 28.75 -16.37 1.34
CA VAL A 68 28.60 -15.50 0.22
C VAL A 68 27.37 -14.68 0.53
N ASN A 69 27.58 -13.36 0.84
CA ASN A 69 26.50 -12.45 0.63
C ASN A 69 25.60 -12.11 1.82
N GLN A 70 26.05 -12.28 3.03
CA GLN A 70 25.34 -11.76 4.18
C GLN A 70 26.00 -10.47 4.71
N ALA A 71 25.19 -9.54 5.14
CA ALA A 71 25.65 -8.38 5.85
C ALA A 71 26.06 -8.75 7.28
N TRP A 72 27.04 -8.07 7.82
CA TRP A 72 27.51 -8.29 9.17
C TRP A 72 26.52 -7.74 10.20
N ASN A 73 26.36 -8.50 11.28
CA ASN A 73 25.47 -8.10 12.35
C ASN A 73 26.19 -7.20 13.36
N GLY A 74 25.83 -5.91 13.38
CA GLY A 74 26.26 -4.98 14.39
C GLY A 74 27.50 -4.14 14.07
N VAL A 75 27.89 -3.38 15.08
CA VAL A 75 28.97 -2.38 15.01
C VAL A 75 30.34 -3.05 15.11
N GLY A 76 31.31 -2.60 14.32
CA GLY A 76 32.67 -3.11 14.33
C GLY A 76 32.98 -4.15 13.26
N ALA A 77 32.04 -4.42 12.40
CA ALA A 77 32.19 -5.37 11.29
C ALA A 77 33.06 -4.85 10.12
N ASP A 78 33.44 -3.58 10.14
CA ASP A 78 34.26 -2.96 9.10
C ASP A 78 35.73 -3.34 9.24
N THR A 79 36.05 -4.57 8.88
CA THR A 79 37.41 -5.13 8.91
C THR A 79 37.75 -5.79 7.60
N ARG A 80 39.07 -5.91 7.30
CA ARG A 80 39.54 -6.61 6.10
C ARG A 80 39.09 -8.07 6.04
N THR A 81 39.00 -8.72 7.18
CA THR A 81 38.53 -10.11 7.31
C THR A 81 37.07 -10.25 6.87
N ASN A 82 36.26 -9.23 7.12
CA ASN A 82 34.83 -9.21 6.78
C ASN A 82 34.54 -8.61 5.40
N SER A 83 35.59 -8.28 4.64
CA SER A 83 35.46 -7.55 3.40
C SER A 83 35.29 -8.43 2.17
N ARG A 84 34.71 -7.83 1.15
CA ARG A 84 34.65 -8.37 -0.20
C ARG A 84 35.50 -7.50 -1.12
N LEU A 85 36.31 -8.16 -1.95
CA LEU A 85 37.16 -7.50 -2.94
C LEU A 85 36.37 -7.16 -4.18
N ILE A 86 36.67 -6.00 -4.75
CA ILE A 86 36.20 -5.68 -6.10
C ILE A 86 37.16 -6.29 -7.12
N ALA A 87 36.61 -7.12 -8.01
CA ALA A 87 37.41 -7.79 -9.03
C ALA A 87 38.19 -6.79 -9.87
N GLY A 88 39.49 -7.07 -10.08
CA GLY A 88 40.38 -6.21 -10.85
C GLY A 88 40.82 -4.92 -10.15
N SER A 89 40.54 -4.76 -8.84
CA SER A 89 40.90 -3.58 -8.05
C SER A 89 41.51 -3.96 -6.70
N SER A 90 42.25 -3.03 -6.09
CA SER A 90 42.68 -3.15 -4.69
C SER A 90 41.61 -2.68 -3.70
N ALA A 91 40.50 -2.13 -4.20
CA ALA A 91 39.39 -1.66 -3.38
C ALA A 91 38.56 -2.83 -2.85
N TRP A 92 37.98 -2.62 -1.69
CA TRP A 92 37.13 -3.61 -1.02
C TRP A 92 36.03 -2.90 -0.23
N TYR A 93 34.98 -3.63 0.13
CA TYR A 93 33.88 -3.11 0.94
C TYR A 93 33.45 -4.09 2.03
N THR A 94 32.79 -3.54 3.06
CA THR A 94 32.06 -4.26 4.07
C THR A 94 30.60 -3.83 4.08
N ILE A 95 29.70 -4.68 4.57
CA ILE A 95 28.27 -4.38 4.72
C ILE A 95 27.87 -4.67 6.15
N GLU A 96 27.30 -3.68 6.84
CA GLU A 96 26.80 -3.79 8.20
C GLU A 96 25.28 -3.60 8.22
N LEU A 97 24.57 -4.48 8.95
CA LEU A 97 23.17 -4.28 9.29
C LEU A 97 23.04 -3.19 10.33
N LEU A 98 22.12 -2.26 10.15
CA LEU A 98 21.83 -1.19 11.10
C LEU A 98 20.49 -1.48 11.79
N PRO A 99 20.51 -1.98 13.04
CA PRO A 99 19.29 -2.29 13.77
C PRO A 99 18.38 -1.07 13.98
N ALA A 100 17.10 -1.32 14.16
CA ALA A 100 16.06 -0.33 14.40
C ALA A 100 15.46 -0.49 15.82
N ASN A 101 14.53 0.38 16.19
CA ASN A 101 13.71 0.28 17.41
C ASN A 101 14.52 0.14 18.70
N GLY A 102 15.72 0.75 18.77
CA GLY A 102 16.62 0.66 19.94
C GLY A 102 17.36 -0.67 20.06
N ALA A 103 17.22 -1.61 19.13
CA ALA A 103 18.00 -2.84 19.12
C ALA A 103 19.47 -2.55 18.80
N THR A 104 20.39 -3.30 19.42
CA THR A 104 21.83 -3.18 19.23
C THR A 104 22.37 -4.11 18.14
N SER A 105 21.61 -5.14 17.80
CA SER A 105 21.97 -6.12 16.76
C SER A 105 20.73 -6.73 16.12
N CYS A 106 20.90 -7.27 14.91
CA CYS A 106 19.89 -8.08 14.24
C CYS A 106 19.73 -9.43 14.97
N SER A 107 18.51 -9.87 15.22
CA SER A 107 18.19 -11.17 15.80
C SER A 107 17.39 -12.01 14.79
N ALA A 108 17.95 -13.11 14.32
CA ALA A 108 17.30 -13.97 13.32
C ALA A 108 15.93 -14.50 13.78
N GLY A 109 15.76 -14.77 15.08
CA GLY A 109 14.46 -15.19 15.65
C GLY A 109 13.44 -14.06 15.82
N ASN A 110 13.86 -12.79 15.69
CA ASN A 110 13.02 -11.62 15.88
C ASN A 110 13.46 -10.47 14.95
N ALA A 111 13.81 -10.81 13.71
CA ALA A 111 14.36 -9.86 12.75
C ALA A 111 13.39 -8.71 12.45
N GLN A 112 12.10 -8.99 12.39
CA GLN A 112 11.08 -7.96 12.15
C GLN A 112 11.18 -6.80 13.15
N ASN A 113 11.28 -7.09 14.44
CA ASN A 113 11.34 -6.05 15.47
C ASN A 113 12.73 -5.43 15.64
N THR A 114 13.79 -6.14 15.25
CA THR A 114 15.16 -5.64 15.41
C THR A 114 15.70 -4.88 14.19
N MET A 115 15.14 -5.09 13.02
CA MET A 115 15.64 -4.51 11.77
C MET A 115 14.66 -3.56 11.09
N ILE A 116 13.35 -3.82 11.16
CA ILE A 116 12.36 -2.97 10.53
C ILE A 116 11.94 -1.87 11.50
N ASP A 117 12.12 -0.63 11.10
CA ASP A 117 11.61 0.53 11.83
C ASP A 117 10.06 0.50 11.81
N ALA A 118 9.45 0.43 12.98
CA ALA A 118 8.01 0.25 13.15
C ALA A 118 7.19 1.44 12.60
N ASN A 119 7.78 2.64 12.52
CA ASN A 119 7.11 3.85 12.07
C ASN A 119 7.21 4.06 10.56
N THR A 120 8.26 3.53 9.91
CA THR A 120 8.55 3.80 8.50
C THR A 120 8.47 2.56 7.61
N GLY A 121 8.43 1.36 8.20
CA GLY A 121 8.50 0.09 7.46
C GLY A 121 9.81 -0.09 6.69
N THR A 122 10.89 0.56 7.13
CA THR A 122 12.20 0.55 6.45
C THR A 122 13.25 -0.21 7.25
N PHE A 123 14.25 -0.75 6.56
CA PHE A 123 15.49 -1.16 7.20
C PHE A 123 16.69 -0.48 6.54
N ARG A 124 17.81 -0.48 7.24
CA ARG A 124 19.03 0.20 6.80
C ARG A 124 20.23 -0.71 6.87
N ILE A 125 21.12 -0.52 5.90
CA ILE A 125 22.46 -1.08 5.94
C ILE A 125 23.48 0.04 5.76
N ARG A 126 24.71 -0.21 6.20
CA ARG A 126 25.87 0.62 5.87
C ARG A 126 26.81 -0.20 5.02
N ALA A 127 27.20 0.31 3.87
CA ALA A 127 28.34 -0.20 3.13
C ALA A 127 29.51 0.75 3.31
N THR A 128 30.67 0.20 3.69
CA THR A 128 31.90 0.95 3.83
C THR A 128 32.90 0.46 2.82
N GLY A 129 33.29 1.33 1.91
CA GLY A 129 34.27 1.07 0.88
C GLY A 129 35.65 1.63 1.25
N HIS A 130 36.67 0.90 0.87
CA HIS A 130 38.06 1.18 1.13
C HIS A 130 38.88 1.12 -0.14
N SER A 131 39.81 2.07 -0.31
CA SER A 131 40.88 2.05 -1.32
C SER A 131 42.14 2.63 -0.70
N ARG A 132 43.14 1.79 -0.54
CA ARG A 132 44.37 2.14 0.20
C ARG A 132 44.08 2.75 1.58
N THR A 133 44.31 4.05 1.75
CA THR A 133 44.04 4.78 3.01
C THR A 133 42.69 5.51 3.00
N ALA A 134 42.05 5.58 1.84
CA ALA A 134 40.76 6.25 1.71
C ALA A 134 39.62 5.32 2.16
N LYS A 135 38.63 5.91 2.83
CA LYS A 135 37.46 5.24 3.36
C LYS A 135 36.22 6.10 3.10
N ARG A 136 35.13 5.49 2.67
CA ARG A 136 33.80 6.12 2.48
C ARG A 136 32.72 5.18 2.93
N SER A 137 31.70 5.73 3.62
CA SER A 137 30.56 4.95 4.08
C SER A 137 29.26 5.51 3.51
N ILE A 138 28.40 4.62 3.02
CA ILE A 138 27.07 4.95 2.51
C ILE A 138 26.05 4.16 3.33
N VAL A 139 25.05 4.87 3.83
CA VAL A 139 23.87 4.27 4.44
C VAL A 139 22.77 4.21 3.40
N ALA A 140 22.33 3.00 3.07
CA ALA A 140 21.18 2.77 2.22
C ALA A 140 19.96 2.40 3.09
N THR A 141 18.84 3.06 2.82
CA THR A 141 17.55 2.79 3.41
C THR A 141 16.70 2.04 2.40
N PHE A 142 16.22 0.88 2.78
CA PHE A 142 15.35 0.05 1.96
C PHE A 142 13.92 0.17 2.46
N LYS A 143 12.99 0.30 1.52
CA LYS A 143 11.55 0.28 1.78
C LYS A 143 10.90 -0.74 0.85
N ARG A 144 9.95 -1.51 1.35
CA ARG A 144 9.10 -2.34 0.49
C ARG A 144 8.21 -1.45 -0.35
N LYS A 145 7.92 -1.87 -1.58
CA LYS A 145 6.72 -1.36 -2.24
C LYS A 145 5.55 -1.73 -1.34
N ASN A 146 4.76 -0.75 -0.97
CA ASN A 146 3.59 -0.99 -0.16
C ASN A 146 2.36 -0.29 -0.75
N PHE A 147 1.18 -0.58 -0.20
CA PHE A 147 -0.06 0.03 -0.64
C PHE A 147 -0.05 1.55 -0.45
N LEU A 148 0.70 2.04 0.54
CA LEU A 148 0.84 3.47 0.85
C LEU A 148 1.63 4.25 -0.21
N ASP A 149 2.32 3.58 -1.13
CA ASP A 149 2.98 4.23 -2.28
C ASP A 149 1.97 4.70 -3.33
N TYR A 150 0.69 4.31 -3.22
CA TYR A 150 -0.36 4.62 -4.17
C TYR A 150 -1.56 5.25 -3.47
N LEU A 151 -2.12 6.30 -4.06
CA LEU A 151 -3.41 6.83 -3.64
C LEU A 151 -4.50 5.78 -3.76
N TYR A 152 -4.42 5.00 -4.85
CA TYR A 152 -5.45 4.03 -5.19
C TYR A 152 -4.81 2.71 -5.62
N PHE A 153 -5.20 1.65 -4.94
CA PHE A 153 -4.80 0.29 -5.24
C PHE A 153 -6.03 -0.61 -5.33
N THR A 154 -6.08 -1.46 -6.36
CA THR A 154 -7.05 -2.56 -6.48
C THR A 154 -6.37 -3.85 -6.90
N ASP A 155 -6.89 -4.97 -6.39
CA ASP A 155 -6.51 -6.30 -6.88
C ASP A 155 -7.32 -6.66 -8.14
N TYR A 156 -8.63 -6.31 -8.14
CA TYR A 156 -9.58 -6.55 -9.23
C TYR A 156 -10.37 -5.28 -9.55
N GLU A 157 -10.41 -4.87 -10.81
CA GLU A 157 -11.20 -3.72 -11.28
C GLU A 157 -12.68 -4.06 -11.51
N THR A 158 -13.13 -5.18 -11.03
CA THR A 158 -14.53 -5.61 -11.01
C THR A 158 -15.22 -5.21 -9.71
N ALA A 159 -16.53 -5.02 -9.77
CA ALA A 159 -17.36 -4.87 -8.57
C ALA A 159 -17.25 -6.12 -7.70
N ASP A 160 -17.39 -5.90 -6.39
CA ASP A 160 -17.32 -6.98 -5.40
C ASP A 160 -18.41 -8.04 -5.67
N PRO A 161 -18.07 -9.33 -5.67
CA PRO A 161 -19.02 -10.41 -5.91
C PRO A 161 -20.20 -10.44 -4.92
N THR A 162 -20.03 -9.89 -3.72
CA THR A 162 -21.09 -9.81 -2.71
C THR A 162 -22.29 -8.95 -3.13
N TRP A 163 -22.10 -8.07 -4.14
CA TRP A 163 -23.19 -7.26 -4.69
C TRP A 163 -24.11 -8.04 -5.65
N TYR A 164 -23.80 -9.31 -5.91
CA TYR A 164 -24.56 -10.16 -6.81
C TYR A 164 -25.21 -11.31 -6.06
N THR A 165 -26.45 -11.66 -6.42
CA THR A 165 -27.06 -12.94 -6.11
C THR A 165 -26.79 -13.91 -7.25
N LEU A 166 -26.71 -15.20 -6.96
CA LEU A 166 -26.64 -16.23 -7.97
C LEU A 166 -28.05 -16.75 -8.27
N ASP A 167 -28.38 -16.91 -9.54
CA ASP A 167 -29.55 -17.66 -9.95
C ASP A 167 -29.35 -19.16 -9.77
N THR A 168 -30.36 -19.95 -10.09
CA THR A 168 -30.32 -21.42 -9.99
C THR A 168 -29.27 -22.07 -10.90
N ASN A 169 -28.73 -21.33 -11.87
CA ASN A 169 -27.70 -21.78 -12.81
C ASN A 169 -26.30 -21.27 -12.41
N GLY A 170 -26.17 -20.54 -11.29
CA GLY A 170 -24.92 -19.96 -10.83
C GLY A 170 -24.54 -18.65 -11.52
N HIS A 171 -25.44 -18.00 -12.24
CA HIS A 171 -25.22 -16.69 -12.83
C HIS A 171 -25.44 -15.59 -11.79
N ALA A 172 -24.58 -14.57 -11.78
CA ALA A 172 -24.77 -13.43 -10.91
C ALA A 172 -25.95 -12.60 -11.39
N THR A 173 -26.98 -12.49 -10.56
CA THR A 173 -28.08 -11.57 -10.76
C THR A 173 -27.94 -10.41 -9.78
N ARG A 174 -28.17 -9.19 -10.25
CA ARG A 174 -28.22 -8.01 -9.40
C ARG A 174 -29.55 -8.00 -8.70
N SER A 175 -29.59 -8.49 -7.45
CA SER A 175 -30.81 -8.44 -6.64
C SER A 175 -30.65 -7.38 -5.56
N GLY A 176 -31.59 -6.44 -5.54
CA GLY A 176 -31.65 -5.40 -4.52
C GLY A 176 -32.27 -5.83 -3.19
N THR A 177 -32.70 -7.08 -3.00
CA THR A 177 -33.62 -7.36 -1.91
C THR A 177 -33.25 -8.46 -0.95
N SER A 178 -32.21 -9.18 -1.11
CA SER A 178 -31.64 -10.11 -0.11
C SER A 178 -30.75 -11.15 -0.78
N PRO A 179 -29.49 -11.01 -0.81
CA PRO A 179 -28.65 -12.15 -1.04
C PRO A 179 -28.59 -12.94 0.26
N THR A 180 -29.38 -13.97 0.37
CA THR A 180 -29.02 -15.07 1.24
C THR A 180 -27.89 -15.83 0.57
N TRP A 181 -26.68 -15.31 0.71
CA TRP A 181 -25.53 -16.07 0.31
C TRP A 181 -25.38 -17.25 1.27
N THR A 182 -25.61 -18.43 0.76
CA THR A 182 -25.43 -19.70 1.49
C THR A 182 -24.25 -20.49 0.91
N GLY A 183 -23.46 -19.87 0.01
CA GLY A 183 -22.40 -20.53 -0.72
C GLY A 183 -21.03 -20.44 -0.04
N PRO A 184 -19.99 -20.98 -0.70
CA PRO A 184 -18.62 -20.88 -0.25
C PRO A 184 -18.17 -19.43 -0.17
N ASP A 185 -17.04 -19.20 0.50
CA ASP A 185 -16.40 -17.91 0.67
C ASP A 185 -16.45 -17.04 -0.61
N TYR A 186 -17.01 -15.86 -0.50
CA TYR A 186 -17.16 -14.88 -1.60
C TYR A 186 -15.84 -14.55 -2.29
N VAL A 187 -14.75 -14.49 -1.53
CA VAL A 187 -13.42 -14.20 -2.07
C VAL A 187 -12.98 -15.34 -2.99
N THR A 188 -13.19 -16.58 -2.57
CA THR A 188 -12.89 -17.75 -3.38
C THR A 188 -13.77 -17.78 -4.63
N TRP A 189 -15.06 -17.52 -4.51
CA TRP A 189 -15.96 -17.45 -5.65
C TRP A 189 -15.55 -16.32 -6.61
N GLY A 190 -15.29 -15.14 -6.10
CA GLY A 190 -14.84 -13.99 -6.90
C GLY A 190 -13.54 -14.26 -7.64
N SER A 191 -12.56 -14.85 -6.98
CA SER A 191 -11.29 -15.20 -7.63
C SER A 191 -11.41 -16.30 -8.69
N GLN A 192 -12.40 -17.16 -8.60
CA GLN A 192 -12.68 -18.23 -9.59
C GLN A 192 -13.56 -17.75 -10.74
N ASN A 193 -14.58 -16.94 -10.46
CA ASN A 193 -15.62 -16.56 -11.42
C ASN A 193 -15.48 -15.15 -11.95
N CYS A 194 -14.80 -14.26 -11.19
CA CYS A 194 -14.41 -12.93 -11.64
C CYS A 194 -12.88 -12.82 -11.64
N PRO A 195 -12.15 -13.66 -12.37
CA PRO A 195 -10.71 -13.54 -12.45
C PRO A 195 -10.38 -12.18 -13.08
N VAL A 196 -9.30 -11.59 -12.64
CA VAL A 196 -8.76 -10.38 -13.22
C VAL A 196 -8.60 -10.52 -14.74
N TYR A 197 -8.80 -9.46 -15.45
CA TYR A 197 -8.88 -9.48 -16.91
C TYR A 197 -7.60 -9.94 -17.58
N TRP A 198 -6.45 -9.69 -16.99
CA TRP A 198 -5.16 -10.04 -17.55
C TRP A 198 -4.38 -11.02 -16.70
N ARG A 199 -4.60 -11.01 -15.41
CA ARG A 199 -4.00 -11.95 -14.49
C ARG A 199 -4.58 -13.34 -14.71
N GLN A 200 -3.80 -14.39 -14.44
CA GLN A 200 -4.22 -15.79 -14.55
C GLN A 200 -4.63 -16.27 -15.95
N GLY A 201 -3.98 -15.72 -16.98
CA GLY A 201 -4.17 -16.23 -18.34
C GLY A 201 -5.38 -15.67 -19.07
N ARG A 202 -6.01 -14.64 -18.56
CA ARG A 202 -7.12 -13.99 -19.21
C ARG A 202 -6.78 -13.30 -20.51
N GLY A 203 -5.57 -12.82 -20.66
CA GLY A 203 -5.07 -12.40 -21.94
C GLY A 203 -5.20 -13.50 -22.99
N ASN A 204 -5.03 -14.77 -22.58
CA ASN A 204 -5.26 -15.93 -23.45
C ASN A 204 -6.75 -16.18 -23.74
N LEU A 205 -7.64 -15.67 -22.94
CA LEU A 205 -9.08 -15.70 -23.19
C LEU A 205 -9.52 -14.55 -24.08
N GLY A 206 -8.57 -13.73 -24.54
CA GLY A 206 -8.81 -12.68 -25.52
C GLY A 206 -9.72 -11.57 -25.03
N TYR A 207 -9.47 -11.06 -23.86
CA TYR A 207 -10.27 -10.00 -23.25
C TYR A 207 -10.37 -8.72 -24.07
N THR A 208 -9.48 -8.48 -25.01
CA THR A 208 -9.54 -7.42 -26.03
C THR A 208 -10.65 -7.62 -27.08
N GLY A 209 -11.76 -8.23 -26.71
CA GLY A 209 -12.84 -8.63 -27.61
C GLY A 209 -12.68 -10.04 -28.18
N GLN A 210 -11.56 -10.70 -27.95
CA GLN A 210 -11.31 -12.05 -28.46
C GLN A 210 -11.76 -13.17 -27.51
N ILE A 211 -11.85 -12.91 -26.21
CA ILE A 211 -12.48 -13.84 -25.24
C ILE A 211 -13.88 -14.22 -25.70
N PHE A 212 -14.48 -13.30 -26.39
CA PHE A 212 -15.90 -13.34 -26.72
C PHE A 212 -16.15 -13.77 -28.15
N GLN A 213 -15.14 -14.20 -28.85
CA GLN A 213 -15.29 -14.98 -30.09
C GLN A 213 -15.79 -16.41 -29.81
N GLY A 214 -15.86 -16.83 -28.52
CA GLY A 214 -16.63 -17.98 -28.09
C GLY A 214 -18.14 -17.72 -28.15
N SER A 215 -18.93 -18.76 -27.88
CA SER A 215 -20.38 -18.68 -27.99
C SER A 215 -20.99 -17.51 -27.19
N PRO A 216 -22.08 -16.88 -27.65
CA PRO A 216 -22.80 -15.85 -26.91
C PRO A 216 -23.16 -16.22 -25.47
N ALA A 217 -23.36 -17.50 -25.18
CA ALA A 217 -23.66 -17.99 -23.84
C ALA A 217 -22.46 -17.84 -22.87
N SER A 218 -21.23 -18.04 -23.33
CA SER A 218 -20.03 -17.84 -22.47
C SER A 218 -19.75 -16.37 -22.21
N TRP A 219 -20.06 -15.50 -23.16
CA TRP A 219 -20.02 -14.06 -23.00
C TRP A 219 -21.02 -13.59 -21.94
N GLN A 220 -22.26 -13.99 -22.06
CA GLN A 220 -23.31 -13.58 -21.16
C GLN A 220 -23.01 -14.01 -19.72
N THR A 221 -22.61 -15.26 -19.51
CA THR A 221 -22.18 -15.78 -18.21
C THR A 221 -21.04 -14.95 -17.61
N PHE A 222 -20.08 -14.54 -18.42
CA PHE A 222 -18.99 -13.69 -17.95
C PHE A 222 -19.46 -12.31 -17.52
N VAL A 223 -20.25 -11.63 -18.33
CA VAL A 223 -20.78 -10.28 -18.04
C VAL A 223 -21.71 -10.30 -16.84
N ASP A 224 -22.51 -11.35 -16.70
CA ASP A 224 -23.44 -11.52 -15.58
C ASP A 224 -22.71 -11.77 -14.25
N ASN A 225 -21.57 -12.44 -14.31
CA ASN A 225 -20.82 -12.79 -13.10
C ASN A 225 -19.88 -11.71 -12.60
N CYS A 226 -19.43 -10.79 -13.47
CA CYS A 226 -18.36 -9.83 -13.13
C CYS A 226 -18.58 -8.48 -13.80
N THR A 227 -19.18 -7.54 -13.10
CA THR A 227 -19.33 -6.18 -13.63
C THR A 227 -18.05 -5.39 -13.42
N GLU A 228 -17.43 -4.95 -14.51
CA GLU A 228 -16.38 -3.96 -14.44
C GLU A 228 -16.92 -2.58 -14.08
N ILE A 229 -16.18 -1.89 -13.24
CA ILE A 229 -16.46 -0.50 -12.94
C ILE A 229 -15.51 0.38 -13.74
N GLN A 230 -16.04 1.15 -14.68
CA GLN A 230 -15.26 2.05 -15.51
C GLN A 230 -14.77 3.28 -14.73
N PHE A 231 -13.65 3.85 -15.18
CA PHE A 231 -13.30 5.22 -14.85
C PHE A 231 -14.08 6.17 -15.74
N ALA A 232 -14.88 7.04 -15.14
CA ALA A 232 -15.79 7.95 -15.83
C ALA A 232 -15.07 9.19 -16.37
N PRO A 233 -15.66 9.98 -17.30
CA PRO A 233 -14.98 11.10 -17.94
C PRO A 233 -14.41 12.16 -17.00
N ASN A 234 -15.01 12.33 -15.82
CA ASN A 234 -14.62 13.34 -14.82
C ASN A 234 -13.86 12.74 -13.64
N ASP A 235 -13.58 11.43 -13.62
CA ASP A 235 -12.81 10.83 -12.55
C ASP A 235 -11.38 11.37 -12.55
N LYS A 236 -10.92 11.78 -11.35
CA LYS A 236 -9.56 12.26 -11.12
C LYS A 236 -8.92 11.47 -9.99
N ILE A 237 -7.86 10.78 -10.29
CA ILE A 237 -7.00 10.12 -9.30
C ILE A 237 -5.82 11.05 -9.06
N ASN A 238 -5.93 11.91 -8.03
CA ASN A 238 -4.94 12.94 -7.71
C ASN A 238 -3.75 12.35 -6.94
N GLY A 239 -3.04 11.41 -7.54
CA GLY A 239 -1.87 10.74 -6.94
C GLY A 239 -1.44 9.51 -7.71
N PRO A 240 -0.45 8.76 -7.18
CA PRO A 240 -0.02 7.50 -7.74
C PRO A 240 -1.14 6.46 -7.74
N PHE A 241 -1.15 5.62 -8.75
CA PHE A 241 -2.18 4.60 -8.99
C PHE A 241 -1.54 3.24 -9.26
N HIS A 242 -2.11 2.18 -8.70
CA HIS A 242 -1.76 0.82 -9.06
C HIS A 242 -3.00 -0.08 -9.11
N THR A 243 -3.11 -0.89 -10.13
CA THR A 243 -4.02 -2.04 -10.13
C THR A 243 -3.29 -3.29 -10.56
N ASN A 244 -3.61 -4.41 -9.91
CA ASN A 244 -3.15 -5.73 -10.35
C ASN A 244 -3.85 -6.20 -11.62
N ASP A 245 -4.80 -5.45 -12.10
CA ASP A 245 -5.64 -5.74 -13.26
C ASP A 245 -5.30 -4.80 -14.42
N GLU A 246 -6.27 -4.56 -15.26
CA GLU A 246 -6.34 -3.59 -16.33
C GLU A 246 -7.47 -2.60 -16.00
N ILE A 247 -7.45 -1.41 -16.58
CA ILE A 247 -8.51 -0.41 -16.35
C ILE A 247 -9.46 -0.30 -17.53
N LEU A 248 -10.77 -0.22 -17.21
CA LEU A 248 -11.82 0.14 -18.16
C LEU A 248 -12.07 1.65 -18.09
N VAL A 249 -12.05 2.32 -19.25
CA VAL A 249 -12.13 3.78 -19.35
C VAL A 249 -13.34 4.20 -20.18
N CYS A 250 -14.07 5.20 -19.71
CA CYS A 250 -15.10 5.92 -20.45
C CYS A 250 -14.70 7.40 -20.54
N GLY A 251 -14.57 7.93 -21.75
CA GLY A 251 -14.14 9.32 -21.97
C GLY A 251 -12.68 9.58 -21.56
N THR A 252 -12.44 10.65 -20.81
CA THR A 252 -11.10 11.17 -20.54
C THR A 252 -10.78 11.31 -19.04
N PRO A 253 -10.84 10.23 -18.23
CA PRO A 253 -10.41 10.29 -16.84
C PRO A 253 -8.94 10.66 -16.72
N THR A 254 -8.56 11.28 -15.58
CA THR A 254 -7.20 11.75 -15.34
C THR A 254 -6.55 10.94 -14.24
N PHE A 255 -5.29 10.52 -14.45
CA PHE A 255 -4.49 9.74 -13.52
C PHE A 255 -3.15 10.42 -13.24
N GLY A 256 -2.86 10.64 -11.95
CA GLY A 256 -1.66 11.32 -11.49
C GLY A 256 -1.80 12.84 -11.46
N ARG A 257 -0.91 13.50 -10.73
CA ARG A 257 -0.81 14.96 -10.60
C ARG A 257 0.35 15.54 -11.39
N ASN A 258 1.41 14.74 -11.51
CA ASN A 258 2.67 15.11 -12.15
C ASN A 258 3.47 13.84 -12.55
N ALA A 259 4.57 14.01 -13.27
CA ALA A 259 5.40 12.89 -13.75
C ALA A 259 6.03 12.03 -12.63
N GLN A 260 6.09 12.50 -11.39
CA GLN A 260 6.58 11.73 -10.25
C GLN A 260 5.55 10.74 -9.70
N ASP A 261 4.28 10.94 -10.00
CA ASP A 261 3.24 9.97 -9.65
C ASP A 261 3.30 8.79 -10.63
N ARG A 262 3.41 7.58 -10.11
CA ARG A 262 3.39 6.36 -10.91
C ARG A 262 1.95 5.94 -11.16
N VAL A 263 1.63 5.61 -12.41
CA VAL A 263 0.34 5.05 -12.83
C VAL A 263 0.63 3.67 -13.41
N GLU A 264 0.46 2.67 -12.59
CA GLU A 264 0.88 1.29 -12.86
C GLU A 264 -0.33 0.38 -13.00
N VAL A 265 -0.32 -0.48 -14.02
CA VAL A 265 -1.27 -1.59 -14.17
C VAL A 265 -0.48 -2.88 -14.39
N SER A 266 -0.89 -3.99 -13.78
CA SER A 266 -0.22 -5.28 -13.98
C SER A 266 -0.68 -5.97 -15.28
N GLY A 267 -1.81 -5.54 -15.83
CA GLY A 267 -2.24 -5.90 -17.18
C GLY A 267 -1.44 -5.18 -18.26
N PRO A 268 -1.66 -5.54 -19.55
CA PRO A 268 -0.95 -4.95 -20.68
C PRO A 268 -1.36 -3.51 -21.00
N GLY A 269 -2.44 -2.98 -20.39
CA GLY A 269 -2.85 -1.63 -20.70
C GLY A 269 -4.19 -1.19 -20.11
N TRP A 270 -4.95 -0.51 -20.94
CA TRP A 270 -6.30 -0.06 -20.63
C TRP A 270 -7.24 -0.35 -21.82
N ARG A 271 -8.53 -0.37 -21.55
CA ARG A 271 -9.57 -0.56 -22.55
C ARG A 271 -10.60 0.56 -22.52
N GLY A 272 -11.11 0.90 -23.69
CA GLY A 272 -12.25 1.79 -23.82
C GLY A 272 -13.57 1.03 -23.65
N ASN A 273 -14.52 1.59 -22.91
CA ASN A 273 -15.88 1.09 -22.89
C ASN A 273 -16.55 1.36 -24.24
N GLY A 274 -17.06 0.31 -24.89
CA GLY A 274 -17.71 0.39 -26.21
C GLY A 274 -18.97 1.25 -26.26
N GLY A 275 -19.62 1.50 -25.10
CA GLY A 275 -20.76 2.40 -24.98
C GLY A 275 -20.39 3.89 -24.82
N CYS A 276 -19.10 4.20 -24.75
CA CYS A 276 -18.59 5.57 -24.59
C CYS A 276 -17.84 6.02 -25.85
N SER A 277 -17.96 7.30 -26.18
CA SER A 277 -17.20 7.93 -27.26
C SER A 277 -15.97 8.65 -26.70
N GLY A 278 -14.90 8.72 -27.52
CA GLY A 278 -13.70 9.50 -27.19
C GLY A 278 -12.91 8.96 -26.01
N ASN A 279 -12.83 7.64 -25.83
CA ASN A 279 -12.05 7.02 -24.77
C ASN A 279 -10.57 7.33 -24.94
N SER A 280 -10.02 8.17 -24.05
CA SER A 280 -8.62 8.61 -24.07
C SER A 280 -8.21 9.03 -22.66
N PRO A 281 -7.72 8.11 -21.82
CA PRO A 281 -7.30 8.46 -20.47
C PRO A 281 -6.13 9.44 -20.51
N ASN A 282 -6.18 10.44 -19.64
CA ASN A 282 -5.12 11.42 -19.47
C ASN A 282 -4.15 10.94 -18.38
N PHE A 283 -3.00 10.39 -18.78
CA PHE A 283 -1.93 10.00 -17.86
C PHE A 283 -0.98 11.17 -17.63
N VAL A 284 -1.22 11.95 -16.58
CA VAL A 284 -0.32 13.01 -16.11
C VAL A 284 0.88 12.40 -15.38
N GLY A 285 0.65 11.28 -14.69
CA GLY A 285 1.70 10.47 -14.07
C GLY A 285 2.46 9.60 -15.08
N THR A 286 3.58 9.01 -14.64
CA THR A 286 4.34 8.06 -15.45
C THR A 286 3.57 6.76 -15.60
N TRP A 287 3.10 6.48 -16.83
CA TRP A 287 2.36 5.28 -17.19
C TRP A 287 3.28 4.06 -17.30
N THR A 288 2.91 2.97 -16.64
CA THR A 288 3.68 1.72 -16.64
C THR A 288 2.74 0.51 -16.70
N PRO A 289 2.54 -0.10 -17.86
CA PRO A 289 1.84 -1.39 -17.98
C PRO A 289 2.77 -2.54 -17.59
N ASN A 290 2.18 -3.73 -17.37
CA ASN A 290 2.89 -4.94 -16.96
C ASN A 290 3.71 -4.76 -15.65
N ALA A 291 3.22 -3.93 -14.74
CA ALA A 291 3.84 -3.74 -13.44
C ALA A 291 3.75 -5.03 -12.59
N PRO A 292 4.72 -5.27 -11.68
CA PRO A 292 4.63 -6.39 -10.76
C PRO A 292 3.38 -6.35 -9.89
N LEU A 293 2.79 -7.51 -9.62
CA LEU A 293 1.64 -7.66 -8.72
C LEU A 293 1.99 -7.23 -7.28
N LEU A 294 1.03 -6.65 -6.60
CA LEU A 294 1.06 -6.43 -5.15
C LEU A 294 0.00 -7.33 -4.51
N THR A 295 0.42 -8.26 -3.67
CA THR A 295 -0.49 -9.24 -3.06
C THR A 295 -0.98 -8.75 -1.71
N LEU A 296 -2.29 -8.66 -1.55
CA LEU A 296 -2.92 -8.32 -0.28
C LEU A 296 -2.66 -9.40 0.79
N PRO A 297 -2.43 -9.01 2.06
CA PRO A 297 -2.47 -9.96 3.17
C PRO A 297 -3.83 -10.65 3.25
N PRO A 298 -3.89 -11.91 3.68
CA PRO A 298 -5.15 -12.64 3.77
C PRO A 298 -6.03 -12.14 4.93
N THR A 299 -5.43 -11.62 6.00
CA THR A 299 -6.13 -11.11 7.20
C THR A 299 -5.32 -10.02 7.89
N ASP A 300 -5.97 -9.27 8.78
CA ASP A 300 -5.35 -8.30 9.69
C ASP A 300 -5.03 -8.89 11.08
N ASN A 301 -5.17 -10.20 11.27
CA ASN A 301 -5.05 -10.86 12.57
C ASN A 301 -3.69 -10.64 13.27
N SER A 302 -2.65 -10.29 12.53
CA SER A 302 -1.35 -9.90 13.10
C SER A 302 -1.45 -8.68 14.02
N LEU A 303 -2.41 -7.77 13.79
CA LEU A 303 -2.65 -6.61 14.65
C LEU A 303 -3.10 -7.01 16.05
N SER A 304 -3.79 -8.15 16.19
CA SER A 304 -4.20 -8.67 17.50
C SER A 304 -3.02 -8.92 18.44
N THR A 305 -1.87 -9.31 17.90
CA THR A 305 -0.66 -9.58 18.70
C THR A 305 0.02 -8.30 19.17
N VAL A 306 -0.20 -7.20 18.45
CA VAL A 306 0.40 -5.89 18.72
C VAL A 306 -0.49 -5.03 19.61
N ALA A 307 -1.81 -5.07 19.38
CA ALA A 307 -2.77 -4.30 20.17
C ALA A 307 -2.65 -4.65 21.67
N GLY A 308 -2.56 -3.63 22.51
CA GLY A 308 -2.60 -3.82 23.97
C GLY A 308 -3.92 -4.44 24.42
N SER A 309 -3.93 -5.21 25.52
CA SER A 309 -5.11 -5.92 25.99
C SER A 309 -6.34 -5.02 26.20
N SER A 310 -6.13 -3.79 26.66
CA SER A 310 -7.19 -2.79 26.84
C SER A 310 -7.73 -2.19 25.54
N TYR A 311 -7.09 -2.47 24.39
CA TYR A 311 -7.43 -1.98 23.06
C TYR A 311 -7.79 -3.12 22.10
N ARG A 312 -8.03 -4.31 22.64
CA ARG A 312 -8.63 -5.45 21.94
C ARG A 312 -10.09 -5.54 22.32
N PHE A 313 -10.95 -5.24 21.39
CA PHE A 313 -12.39 -5.33 21.61
C PHE A 313 -12.94 -6.59 20.95
N THR A 314 -14.10 -7.05 21.42
CA THR A 314 -14.82 -8.21 20.86
C THR A 314 -16.24 -7.81 20.54
N GLY A 315 -16.68 -8.05 19.31
CA GLY A 315 -17.99 -7.67 18.82
C GLY A 315 -18.09 -6.21 18.39
N ARG A 316 -19.29 -5.78 18.03
CA ARG A 316 -19.55 -4.44 17.51
C ARG A 316 -19.03 -3.34 18.43
N THR A 317 -18.20 -2.47 17.88
CA THR A 317 -17.51 -1.43 18.63
C THR A 317 -17.70 -0.08 17.95
N THR A 318 -18.23 0.89 18.69
CA THR A 318 -18.28 2.28 18.21
C THR A 318 -17.15 3.08 18.84
N ILE A 319 -16.38 3.78 18.03
CA ILE A 319 -15.23 4.59 18.42
C ILE A 319 -15.46 6.03 17.95
N VAL A 320 -15.55 6.95 18.88
CA VAL A 320 -15.57 8.39 18.58
C VAL A 320 -14.23 8.99 18.99
N LEU A 321 -13.44 9.38 18.00
CA LEU A 321 -12.11 9.95 18.20
C LEU A 321 -12.22 11.41 18.62
N ASN A 322 -11.46 11.82 19.63
CA ASN A 322 -11.41 13.18 20.14
C ASN A 322 -9.99 13.58 20.57
N GLY A 323 -9.18 14.00 19.61
CA GLY A 323 -7.78 14.35 19.84
C GLY A 323 -6.96 13.17 20.35
N ALA A 324 -6.40 13.28 21.54
CA ALA A 324 -5.60 12.23 22.18
C ALA A 324 -6.44 11.15 22.87
N ASN A 325 -7.76 11.32 22.89
CA ASN A 325 -8.69 10.41 23.54
C ASN A 325 -9.68 9.83 22.54
N MET A 326 -10.42 8.83 22.97
CA MET A 326 -11.57 8.27 22.27
C MET A 326 -12.69 7.92 23.25
N THR A 327 -13.91 7.88 22.76
CA THR A 327 -15.06 7.33 23.48
C THR A 327 -15.46 6.02 22.83
N VAL A 328 -15.58 4.95 23.62
CA VAL A 328 -15.87 3.62 23.15
C VAL A 328 -17.21 3.13 23.70
N THR A 329 -18.01 2.59 22.79
CA THR A 329 -19.24 1.85 23.12
C THR A 329 -19.16 0.45 22.54
N ASN A 330 -19.28 -0.57 23.37
CA ASN A 330 -19.28 -1.97 22.99
C ASN A 330 -20.19 -2.76 23.95
N ALA A 331 -21.37 -3.13 23.49
CA ALA A 331 -22.37 -3.82 24.31
C ALA A 331 -21.90 -5.22 24.74
N THR A 332 -21.15 -5.92 23.89
CA THR A 332 -20.61 -7.27 24.18
C THR A 332 -19.65 -7.24 25.37
N MET A 333 -18.91 -6.16 25.52
CA MET A 333 -17.92 -5.97 26.62
C MET A 333 -18.47 -5.09 27.76
N GLY A 334 -19.73 -4.68 27.72
CA GLY A 334 -20.35 -3.82 28.74
C GLY A 334 -19.82 -2.38 28.77
N LEU A 335 -19.20 -1.91 27.68
CA LEU A 335 -18.72 -0.55 27.56
C LEU A 335 -19.83 0.37 27.00
N ASN A 336 -20.14 1.43 27.74
CA ASN A 336 -21.13 2.42 27.33
C ASN A 336 -20.54 3.82 27.43
N ASN A 337 -20.18 4.41 26.31
CA ASN A 337 -19.56 5.73 26.22
C ASN A 337 -18.35 5.89 27.15
N VAL A 338 -17.48 4.90 27.22
CA VAL A 338 -16.28 4.92 28.06
C VAL A 338 -15.21 5.77 27.41
N SER A 339 -14.78 6.82 28.10
CA SER A 339 -13.66 7.66 27.65
C SER A 339 -12.32 7.00 28.01
N MET A 340 -11.42 6.89 27.04
CA MET A 340 -10.07 6.34 27.23
C MET A 340 -9.05 7.04 26.33
N ALA A 341 -7.79 7.07 26.74
CA ALA A 341 -6.71 7.58 25.90
C ALA A 341 -6.52 6.70 24.67
N LEU A 342 -5.97 7.28 23.59
CA LEU A 342 -5.51 6.48 22.46
C LEU A 342 -4.34 5.57 22.89
N PRO A 343 -4.19 4.38 22.28
CA PRO A 343 -3.12 3.45 22.62
C PRO A 343 -1.73 4.05 22.34
N ALA A 344 -0.79 3.92 23.28
CA ALA A 344 0.57 4.44 23.12
C ALA A 344 1.34 3.81 21.94
N ASN A 345 1.03 2.55 21.61
CA ASN A 345 1.57 1.86 20.44
C ASN A 345 0.75 2.09 19.15
N GLY A 346 -0.31 2.90 19.23
CA GLY A 346 -1.13 3.29 18.10
C GLY A 346 -1.97 2.17 17.48
N VAL A 347 -2.31 1.09 18.19
CA VAL A 347 -3.06 -0.03 17.60
C VAL A 347 -4.32 -0.36 18.40
N ILE A 348 -5.45 -0.36 17.70
CA ILE A 348 -6.73 -0.90 18.16
C ILE A 348 -7.09 -2.08 17.26
N TRP A 349 -7.56 -3.18 17.85
CA TRP A 349 -8.01 -4.34 17.08
C TRP A 349 -9.32 -4.90 17.63
N VAL A 350 -10.26 -5.23 16.71
CA VAL A 350 -11.60 -5.69 17.04
C VAL A 350 -11.83 -7.08 16.47
N ALA A 351 -12.10 -8.03 17.37
CA ALA A 351 -12.34 -9.43 17.04
C ALA A 351 -13.82 -9.76 16.92
N ASN A 352 -14.12 -10.80 16.16
CA ASN A 352 -15.41 -11.46 16.23
C ASN A 352 -15.59 -12.16 17.59
N GLY A 353 -16.75 -11.99 18.18
CA GLY A 353 -17.28 -12.86 19.21
C GLY A 353 -18.27 -13.87 18.61
N SER A 354 -19.40 -14.07 19.25
CA SER A 354 -20.50 -14.90 18.72
C SER A 354 -21.20 -14.17 17.56
N CYS A 355 -20.56 -14.13 16.40
CA CYS A 355 -21.08 -13.42 15.23
C CYS A 355 -22.17 -14.21 14.48
N GLY A 356 -22.24 -15.54 14.66
CA GLY A 356 -23.26 -16.38 14.01
C GLY A 356 -23.09 -16.50 12.49
N GLN A 357 -24.06 -17.15 11.85
CA GLN A 357 -24.11 -17.34 10.38
C GLN A 357 -24.76 -16.18 9.62
N GLY A 358 -25.13 -15.12 10.30
CA GLY A 358 -26.04 -14.09 9.78
C GLY A 358 -25.39 -12.85 9.18
N TYR A 359 -24.08 -12.85 8.85
CA TYR A 359 -23.49 -11.69 8.20
C TYR A 359 -24.07 -11.52 6.80
N ASN A 360 -24.77 -10.41 6.59
CA ASN A 360 -25.24 -9.97 5.29
C ASN A 360 -24.50 -8.71 4.86
N PRO A 361 -23.61 -8.76 3.88
CA PRO A 361 -22.86 -7.59 3.43
C PRO A 361 -23.74 -6.50 2.80
N LEU A 362 -24.98 -6.81 2.41
CA LEU A 362 -25.94 -5.85 1.88
C LEU A 362 -26.82 -5.21 2.96
N ASP A 363 -26.79 -5.74 4.18
CA ASP A 363 -27.46 -5.18 5.34
C ASP A 363 -26.53 -5.23 6.58
N PRO A 364 -25.43 -4.47 6.55
CA PRO A 364 -24.41 -4.52 7.59
C PRO A 364 -24.90 -4.00 8.94
N TYR A 365 -25.93 -3.14 8.93
CA TYR A 365 -26.41 -2.47 10.15
C TYR A 365 -27.21 -3.38 11.06
N ASN A 366 -27.77 -4.45 10.51
CA ASN A 366 -28.50 -5.49 11.24
C ASN A 366 -27.62 -6.69 11.64
N ALA A 367 -26.29 -6.62 11.40
CA ALA A 367 -25.38 -7.68 11.82
C ALA A 367 -25.46 -7.92 13.34
N PRO A 368 -25.27 -9.18 13.80
CA PRO A 368 -25.26 -9.50 15.23
C PRO A 368 -24.25 -8.67 16.01
N GLN A 369 -24.57 -8.32 17.25
CA GLN A 369 -23.69 -7.53 18.13
C GLN A 369 -22.32 -8.20 18.38
N GLY A 370 -22.24 -9.52 18.26
CA GLY A 370 -20.99 -10.26 18.37
C GLY A 370 -20.06 -10.14 17.15
N CYS A 371 -20.51 -9.53 16.06
CA CYS A 371 -19.64 -9.30 14.89
C CYS A 371 -18.69 -8.13 15.12
N ALA A 372 -17.47 -8.23 14.59
CA ALA A 372 -16.41 -7.25 14.73
C ALA A 372 -16.65 -5.98 13.87
N ASP A 373 -17.86 -5.47 13.80
CA ASP A 373 -18.15 -4.25 13.05
C ASP A 373 -17.70 -3.01 13.84
N VAL A 374 -16.82 -2.22 13.26
CA VAL A 374 -16.30 -0.99 13.88
C VAL A 374 -16.97 0.23 13.28
N TYR A 375 -17.72 0.97 14.08
CA TYR A 375 -18.21 2.29 13.69
C TYR A 375 -17.21 3.34 14.15
N VAL A 376 -16.73 4.18 13.24
CA VAL A 376 -15.68 5.14 13.57
C VAL A 376 -15.94 6.52 12.99
N GLN A 377 -15.70 7.55 13.82
CA GLN A 377 -15.78 8.96 13.44
C GLN A 377 -14.92 9.84 14.36
N GLY A 378 -14.73 11.09 13.98
CA GLY A 378 -14.12 12.11 14.83
C GLY A 378 -12.74 12.57 14.40
N SER A 379 -12.03 13.24 15.31
CA SER A 379 -10.71 13.81 15.05
C SER A 379 -9.66 13.09 15.90
N TYR A 380 -8.57 12.63 15.26
CA TYR A 380 -7.47 11.93 15.94
C TYR A 380 -6.24 12.83 16.07
N GLY A 381 -5.60 12.80 17.25
CA GLY A 381 -4.43 13.62 17.60
C GLY A 381 -3.15 12.81 17.86
N SER A 382 -3.15 11.51 17.53
CA SER A 382 -1.98 10.64 17.56
C SER A 382 -2.02 9.68 16.39
N ASP A 383 -0.88 9.14 16.00
CA ASP A 383 -0.81 8.09 14.98
C ASP A 383 -1.58 6.85 15.45
N LEU A 384 -2.46 6.31 14.60
CA LEU A 384 -3.37 5.25 14.98
C LEU A 384 -3.62 4.28 13.81
N THR A 385 -3.75 3.00 14.10
CA THR A 385 -4.29 1.98 13.20
C THR A 385 -5.44 1.24 13.91
N ILE A 386 -6.58 1.16 13.23
CA ILE A 386 -7.75 0.42 13.67
C ILE A 386 -7.91 -0.78 12.74
N GLY A 387 -7.80 -1.99 13.31
CA GLY A 387 -8.03 -3.26 12.60
C GLY A 387 -9.36 -3.89 13.00
N SER A 388 -10.00 -4.55 12.05
CA SER A 388 -11.26 -5.27 12.28
C SER A 388 -11.30 -6.60 11.54
N GLU A 389 -11.65 -7.68 12.25
CA GLU A 389 -11.92 -8.98 11.62
C GLU A 389 -13.13 -8.97 10.66
N LYS A 390 -13.90 -7.87 10.62
CA LYS A 390 -15.03 -7.71 9.69
C LYS A 390 -14.98 -6.35 9.00
N ASP A 391 -15.99 -5.50 9.24
CA ASP A 391 -16.18 -4.24 8.56
C ASP A 391 -15.73 -3.06 9.43
N ILE A 392 -15.22 -2.03 8.80
CA ILE A 392 -15.07 -0.71 9.39
C ILE A 392 -16.09 0.21 8.70
N ILE A 393 -16.98 0.80 9.49
CA ILE A 393 -18.06 1.67 9.04
C ILE A 393 -17.73 3.10 9.46
N VAL A 394 -17.38 3.94 8.50
CA VAL A 394 -17.15 5.36 8.73
C VAL A 394 -18.51 6.05 8.81
N ASN A 395 -18.92 6.44 10.00
CA ASN A 395 -20.23 7.04 10.28
C ASN A 395 -20.17 8.54 10.66
N GLY A 396 -19.08 9.19 10.32
CA GLY A 396 -18.83 10.62 10.46
C GLY A 396 -17.51 11.00 9.80
N ASN A 397 -17.17 12.29 9.78
CA ASN A 397 -15.87 12.71 9.30
C ASN A 397 -14.74 12.12 10.14
N LEU A 398 -13.66 11.74 9.48
CA LEU A 398 -12.40 11.35 10.11
C LEU A 398 -11.34 12.36 9.74
N THR A 399 -10.92 13.17 10.70
CA THR A 399 -10.00 14.28 10.44
C THR A 399 -8.78 14.22 11.34
N LYS A 400 -7.63 14.56 10.78
CA LYS A 400 -6.39 14.62 11.54
C LYS A 400 -6.25 15.91 12.31
N SER A 401 -5.67 15.84 13.50
CA SER A 401 -5.21 17.00 14.26
C SER A 401 -3.67 17.01 14.25
N GLY A 402 -3.10 18.02 13.57
CA GLY A 402 -1.65 18.10 13.39
C GLY A 402 -1.09 17.12 12.36
N ASP A 403 0.16 16.72 12.56
CA ASP A 403 0.89 15.80 11.66
C ASP A 403 0.73 14.34 12.11
N THR A 404 -0.50 13.86 12.11
CA THR A 404 -0.86 12.50 12.52
C THR A 404 -1.39 11.67 11.36
N MET A 405 -1.36 10.34 11.50
CA MET A 405 -1.79 9.38 10.49
C MET A 405 -2.76 8.37 11.06
N LEU A 406 -3.79 8.04 10.29
CA LEU A 406 -4.76 7.00 10.62
C LEU A 406 -4.70 5.87 9.58
N GLY A 407 -4.64 4.63 10.05
CA GLY A 407 -4.85 3.43 9.26
C GLY A 407 -6.20 2.79 9.59
N LEU A 408 -6.97 2.44 8.59
CA LEU A 408 -8.20 1.65 8.70
C LEU A 408 -8.00 0.35 7.93
N ILE A 409 -7.95 -0.78 8.63
CA ILE A 409 -7.70 -2.10 8.03
C ILE A 409 -8.86 -3.02 8.38
N ALA A 410 -9.64 -3.41 7.39
CA ALA A 410 -10.75 -4.34 7.56
C ALA A 410 -10.47 -5.65 6.81
N ASN A 411 -10.77 -6.78 7.44
CA ASN A 411 -10.75 -8.04 6.70
C ASN A 411 -11.77 -8.03 5.57
N ASN A 412 -12.95 -7.44 5.79
CA ASN A 412 -13.98 -7.33 4.78
C ASN A 412 -14.00 -5.91 4.17
N PHE A 413 -15.04 -5.14 4.46
CA PHE A 413 -15.23 -3.82 3.87
C PHE A 413 -14.75 -2.68 4.78
N VAL A 414 -14.25 -1.63 4.16
CA VAL A 414 -14.32 -0.29 4.76
C VAL A 414 -15.46 0.46 4.07
N ARG A 415 -16.46 0.86 4.85
CA ARG A 415 -17.75 1.36 4.36
C ARG A 415 -18.01 2.78 4.79
N VAL A 416 -18.60 3.58 3.93
CA VAL A 416 -19.18 4.87 4.31
C VAL A 416 -20.66 4.66 4.62
N TYR A 417 -21.06 4.99 5.84
CA TYR A 417 -22.40 4.82 6.35
C TYR A 417 -23.43 5.61 5.52
N HIS A 418 -24.39 4.90 4.94
CA HIS A 418 -25.47 5.49 4.16
C HIS A 418 -26.76 4.68 4.36
N PRO A 419 -27.50 4.92 5.45
CA PRO A 419 -28.73 4.21 5.73
C PRO A 419 -29.86 4.72 4.83
N GLU A 420 -30.70 3.79 4.36
CA GLU A 420 -31.78 4.02 3.42
C GLU A 420 -33.08 3.36 3.87
N THR A 421 -34.19 3.92 3.40
CA THR A 421 -35.49 3.25 3.45
C THR A 421 -35.88 2.86 2.03
N HIS A 422 -36.04 1.57 1.80
CA HIS A 422 -36.59 1.05 0.55
C HIS A 422 -38.10 1.25 0.51
N ASN A 423 -38.59 1.94 -0.51
CA ASN A 423 -40.01 2.27 -0.66
C ASN A 423 -40.75 1.20 -1.47
N ASP A 424 -40.04 0.38 -2.23
CA ASP A 424 -40.59 -0.71 -3.03
C ASP A 424 -39.67 -1.94 -2.95
N ALA A 425 -40.23 -3.07 -2.52
CA ALA A 425 -39.48 -4.32 -2.43
C ALA A 425 -39.06 -4.90 -3.79
N ASN A 426 -39.68 -4.46 -4.88
CA ASN A 426 -39.36 -4.90 -6.24
C ASN A 426 -38.47 -3.93 -7.01
N ASP A 427 -38.22 -2.73 -6.50
CA ASP A 427 -37.32 -1.75 -7.11
C ASP A 427 -36.26 -1.31 -6.09
N ALA A 428 -35.10 -1.93 -6.18
CA ALA A 428 -33.94 -1.65 -5.30
C ALA A 428 -33.45 -0.19 -5.40
N THR A 429 -33.85 0.54 -6.45
CA THR A 429 -33.44 1.94 -6.63
C THR A 429 -34.47 2.93 -6.10
N ASN A 430 -35.67 2.46 -5.74
CA ASN A 430 -36.74 3.26 -5.16
C ASN A 430 -36.57 3.34 -3.63
N CYS A 431 -35.70 4.23 -3.21
CA CYS A 431 -35.37 4.41 -1.81
C CYS A 431 -35.11 5.88 -1.46
N THR A 432 -35.21 6.19 -0.19
CA THR A 432 -34.99 7.55 0.36
C THR A 432 -33.94 7.52 1.45
N ASN A 433 -33.10 8.56 1.49
CA ASN A 433 -32.11 8.73 2.53
C ASN A 433 -32.78 8.83 3.91
N GLN A 434 -32.31 8.04 4.86
CA GLN A 434 -32.76 8.14 6.25
C GLN A 434 -32.14 9.35 6.96
N ALA A 435 -32.71 9.71 8.11
CA ALA A 435 -32.12 10.71 8.99
C ALA A 435 -30.74 10.25 9.48
N GLY A 436 -29.77 11.15 9.47
CA GLY A 436 -28.38 10.84 9.84
C GLY A 436 -27.46 10.47 8.68
N VAL A 437 -27.98 10.42 7.47
CA VAL A 437 -27.13 10.33 6.27
C VAL A 437 -26.15 11.49 6.22
N MET A 438 -24.89 11.16 5.89
CA MET A 438 -23.84 12.16 5.82
C MET A 438 -23.78 12.81 4.43
N THR A 439 -23.47 14.09 4.38
CA THR A 439 -23.19 14.84 3.15
C THR A 439 -21.79 15.44 3.21
N ASN A 440 -21.09 15.47 2.07
CA ASN A 440 -19.74 16.02 1.97
C ASN A 440 -18.75 15.42 3.00
N VAL A 441 -18.61 14.10 2.98
CA VAL A 441 -17.77 13.36 3.93
C VAL A 441 -16.29 13.56 3.63
N SER A 442 -15.49 13.77 4.69
CA SER A 442 -14.02 13.80 4.62
C SER A 442 -13.40 12.72 5.47
N ILE A 443 -12.46 11.97 4.86
CA ILE A 443 -11.72 10.88 5.49
C ILE A 443 -10.22 11.12 5.28
N ASP A 444 -9.51 11.46 6.34
CA ASP A 444 -8.05 11.57 6.35
C ASP A 444 -7.47 10.23 6.85
N ALA A 445 -7.24 9.26 5.98
CA ALA A 445 -6.77 7.93 6.38
C ALA A 445 -6.09 7.14 5.26
N ALA A 446 -5.24 6.18 5.65
CA ALA A 446 -4.88 5.04 4.82
C ALA A 446 -5.92 3.93 5.03
N ILE A 447 -6.61 3.54 3.98
CA ILE A 447 -7.69 2.56 3.98
C ILE A 447 -7.20 1.27 3.33
N LEU A 448 -7.50 0.12 3.94
CA LEU A 448 -7.18 -1.18 3.38
C LEU A 448 -8.31 -2.18 3.66
N SER A 449 -8.98 -2.62 2.58
CA SER A 449 -9.99 -3.68 2.59
C SER A 449 -9.37 -4.94 2.01
N LEU A 450 -9.14 -5.96 2.86
CA LEU A 450 -8.29 -7.11 2.47
C LEU A 450 -9.01 -8.11 1.57
N GLN A 451 -10.30 -8.35 1.79
CA GLN A 451 -11.08 -9.36 1.08
C GLN A 451 -12.19 -8.78 0.21
N HIS A 452 -12.59 -7.54 0.50
CA HIS A 452 -13.68 -6.84 -0.19
C HIS A 452 -13.28 -5.43 -0.62
N SER A 453 -14.15 -4.44 -0.42
CA SER A 453 -14.00 -3.12 -1.05
C SER A 453 -14.06 -1.98 -0.04
N PHE A 454 -13.50 -0.84 -0.43
CA PHE A 454 -13.90 0.47 0.08
C PHE A 454 -15.14 0.92 -0.71
N THR A 455 -16.27 1.14 -0.03
CA THR A 455 -17.55 1.39 -0.70
C THR A 455 -18.43 2.34 0.09
N VAL A 456 -19.45 2.89 -0.57
CA VAL A 456 -20.57 3.58 0.10
C VAL A 456 -21.74 2.62 0.13
N ASP A 457 -22.31 2.42 1.31
CA ASP A 457 -23.50 1.60 1.44
C ASP A 457 -24.64 2.20 0.62
N ASN A 458 -25.49 1.35 0.05
CA ASN A 458 -26.65 1.76 -0.74
C ASN A 458 -26.32 2.87 -1.78
N TYR A 459 -25.13 2.84 -2.38
CA TYR A 459 -24.62 3.87 -3.30
C TYR A 459 -25.54 4.17 -4.50
N TYR A 460 -26.44 3.24 -4.79
CA TYR A 460 -27.41 3.31 -5.90
C TYR A 460 -28.75 3.92 -5.50
N CYS A 461 -28.94 4.25 -4.22
CA CYS A 461 -30.16 4.69 -3.58
C CYS A 461 -30.14 6.18 -3.24
N GLY A 462 -31.32 6.74 -3.01
CA GLY A 462 -31.52 8.08 -2.49
C GLY A 462 -31.11 9.20 -3.44
N THR A 463 -30.81 10.36 -2.88
CA THR A 463 -30.37 11.56 -3.60
C THR A 463 -28.84 11.71 -3.55
N PRO A 464 -28.24 12.55 -4.41
CA PRO A 464 -26.80 12.85 -4.33
C PRO A 464 -26.40 13.41 -2.95
N LEU A 465 -25.27 12.91 -2.43
CA LEU A 465 -24.76 13.23 -1.09
C LEU A 465 -23.58 14.24 -1.11
N GLY A 466 -23.32 14.84 -2.27
CA GLY A 466 -22.20 15.76 -2.45
C GLY A 466 -20.89 15.04 -2.69
N THR A 467 -19.82 15.43 -1.98
CA THR A 467 -18.45 14.95 -2.24
C THR A 467 -17.97 14.02 -1.14
N LEU A 468 -17.39 12.88 -1.53
CA LEU A 468 -16.59 12.03 -0.66
C LEU A 468 -15.11 12.36 -0.90
N THR A 469 -14.53 13.06 0.08
CA THR A 469 -13.11 13.39 0.06
C THR A 469 -12.32 12.36 0.86
N VAL A 470 -11.34 11.74 0.22
CA VAL A 470 -10.35 10.89 0.89
C VAL A 470 -8.98 11.50 0.70
N ASN A 471 -8.34 11.92 1.79
CA ASN A 471 -6.97 12.41 1.80
C ASN A 471 -6.08 11.31 2.38
N GLY A 472 -5.45 10.52 1.54
CA GLY A 472 -4.68 9.39 2.01
C GLY A 472 -4.43 8.33 0.95
N VAL A 473 -4.84 7.10 1.26
CA VAL A 473 -4.69 5.91 0.41
C VAL A 473 -5.95 5.06 0.47
N ILE A 474 -6.31 4.46 -0.65
CA ILE A 474 -7.38 3.45 -0.75
C ILE A 474 -6.78 2.19 -1.36
N GLY A 475 -6.64 1.14 -0.55
CA GLY A 475 -6.29 -0.20 -0.99
C GLY A 475 -7.45 -1.16 -0.80
N GLN A 476 -7.76 -1.96 -1.82
CA GLN A 476 -8.93 -2.85 -1.77
C GLN A 476 -8.76 -4.07 -2.68
N LYS A 477 -9.49 -5.14 -2.34
CA LYS A 477 -9.50 -6.35 -3.15
C LYS A 477 -10.28 -6.15 -4.45
N PHE A 478 -11.54 -5.77 -4.34
CA PHE A 478 -12.43 -5.47 -5.46
C PHE A 478 -12.74 -3.99 -5.48
N ARG A 479 -13.03 -3.46 -6.65
CA ARG A 479 -13.39 -2.06 -6.78
C ARG A 479 -14.77 -1.77 -6.17
N GLY A 480 -14.82 -0.88 -5.17
CA GLY A 480 -16.04 -0.48 -4.49
C GLY A 480 -16.71 0.73 -5.17
N PRO A 481 -18.01 0.69 -5.42
CA PRO A 481 -18.77 1.84 -5.88
C PRO A 481 -19.01 2.83 -4.74
N VAL A 482 -18.96 4.12 -5.05
CA VAL A 482 -19.23 5.20 -4.08
C VAL A 482 -20.38 6.11 -4.52
N GLY A 483 -20.87 5.91 -5.72
CA GLY A 483 -21.99 6.63 -6.29
C GLY A 483 -22.34 6.12 -7.67
N ARG A 484 -23.53 6.48 -8.13
CA ARG A 484 -24.06 6.18 -9.47
C ARG A 484 -24.23 7.47 -10.24
N GLY A 485 -23.83 7.47 -11.50
CA GLY A 485 -23.96 8.62 -12.39
C GLY A 485 -24.57 8.26 -13.73
N ASN A 486 -24.95 9.29 -14.49
CA ASN A 486 -25.46 9.19 -15.86
C ASN A 486 -24.40 9.57 -16.92
N GLY A 487 -23.13 9.64 -16.53
CA GLY A 487 -22.03 10.09 -17.37
C GLY A 487 -21.76 11.60 -17.34
N GLN A 488 -22.69 12.42 -16.86
CA GLN A 488 -22.53 13.88 -16.69
C GLN A 488 -22.48 14.30 -15.22
N SER A 489 -23.30 13.66 -14.40
CA SER A 489 -23.40 13.97 -12.96
C SER A 489 -23.64 12.71 -12.13
N VAL A 490 -23.31 12.79 -10.85
CA VAL A 490 -23.70 11.77 -9.88
C VAL A 490 -25.17 11.97 -9.55
N ILE A 491 -25.95 10.89 -9.64
CA ILE A 491 -27.40 10.90 -9.37
C ILE A 491 -27.75 10.26 -8.02
N ASN A 492 -26.87 9.37 -7.50
CA ASN A 492 -26.98 8.77 -6.16
C ASN A 492 -25.57 8.64 -5.56
N GLY A 493 -25.47 8.62 -4.22
CA GLY A 493 -24.19 8.53 -3.53
C GLY A 493 -23.32 9.78 -3.70
N TYR A 494 -22.00 9.62 -3.78
CA TYR A 494 -21.06 10.73 -3.75
C TYR A 494 -20.28 10.90 -5.06
N THR A 495 -19.88 12.15 -5.31
CA THR A 495 -18.80 12.47 -6.24
C THR A 495 -17.44 12.21 -5.56
N LYS A 496 -16.52 11.54 -6.25
CA LYS A 496 -15.18 11.21 -5.72
C LYS A 496 -14.27 12.44 -5.71
N ASN A 497 -13.52 12.62 -4.62
CA ASN A 497 -12.40 13.56 -4.52
C ASN A 497 -11.26 12.89 -3.74
N TYR A 498 -10.40 12.15 -4.44
CA TYR A 498 -9.34 11.36 -3.82
C TYR A 498 -8.00 12.06 -4.01
N ASN A 499 -7.32 12.32 -2.89
CA ASN A 499 -6.08 13.07 -2.84
C ASN A 499 -5.02 12.26 -2.08
N TYR A 500 -3.85 12.11 -2.70
CA TYR A 500 -2.74 11.42 -2.07
C TYR A 500 -2.12 12.25 -0.96
N ASP A 501 -1.90 11.65 0.19
CA ASP A 501 -1.10 12.25 1.26
C ASP A 501 0.38 11.86 1.04
N ASP A 502 1.18 12.80 0.54
CA ASP A 502 2.58 12.56 0.17
C ASP A 502 3.47 12.11 1.35
N ARG A 503 3.05 12.33 2.58
CA ARG A 503 3.75 11.84 3.78
C ARG A 503 3.80 10.31 3.81
N MET A 504 2.80 9.63 3.24
CA MET A 504 2.71 8.17 3.18
C MET A 504 3.81 7.51 2.34
N ARG A 505 4.53 8.28 1.53
CA ARG A 505 5.76 7.80 0.86
C ARG A 505 6.89 7.50 1.84
N PHE A 506 6.92 8.18 2.97
CA PHE A 506 8.05 8.16 3.91
C PHE A 506 7.66 7.66 5.29
N ARG A 507 6.38 7.66 5.61
CA ARG A 507 5.83 7.36 6.91
C ARG A 507 4.55 6.54 6.74
N SER A 508 4.22 5.67 7.70
CA SER A 508 3.01 4.85 7.69
C SER A 508 2.25 5.01 9.01
N PRO A 509 0.94 4.80 9.02
CA PRO A 509 0.23 4.54 10.27
C PRO A 509 0.90 3.39 11.03
N PRO A 510 0.85 3.35 12.37
CA PRO A 510 1.49 2.31 13.16
C PRO A 510 1.07 0.91 12.72
N HIS A 511 2.02 0.02 12.48
CA HIS A 511 1.77 -1.38 12.11
C HIS A 511 0.85 -1.58 10.89
N PHE A 512 0.79 -0.62 9.98
CA PHE A 512 0.03 -0.76 8.74
C PHE A 512 0.57 -1.94 7.93
N LEU A 513 -0.33 -2.72 7.32
CA LEU A 513 0.06 -3.96 6.66
C LEU A 513 0.75 -3.73 5.32
N ASP A 514 1.83 -4.46 5.10
CA ASP A 514 2.56 -4.49 3.84
C ASP A 514 2.03 -5.60 2.90
N PRO A 515 2.20 -5.46 1.57
CA PRO A 515 1.94 -6.54 0.63
C PRO A 515 2.78 -7.79 0.93
N ILE A 516 2.18 -8.97 0.70
CA ILE A 516 2.94 -10.23 0.73
C ILE A 516 3.89 -10.24 -0.47
N GLN A 517 5.15 -10.58 -0.23
CA GLN A 517 6.19 -10.67 -1.29
C GLN A 517 6.49 -9.35 -2.02
N ALA A 518 6.24 -8.21 -1.40
CA ALA A 518 6.64 -6.95 -2.00
C ALA A 518 8.17 -6.88 -2.16
N ALA A 519 8.61 -6.52 -3.35
CA ALA A 519 10.02 -6.29 -3.63
C ALA A 519 10.53 -5.06 -2.85
N TRP A 520 11.74 -5.18 -2.31
CA TRP A 520 12.42 -4.05 -1.70
C TRP A 520 12.93 -3.08 -2.75
N ARG A 521 12.95 -1.81 -2.41
CA ARG A 521 13.59 -0.75 -3.19
C ARG A 521 14.46 0.09 -2.28
N ILE A 522 15.49 0.69 -2.84
CA ILE A 522 16.27 1.69 -2.14
C ILE A 522 15.47 2.99 -2.15
N SER A 523 15.09 3.48 -0.98
CA SER A 523 14.33 4.71 -0.81
C SER A 523 15.22 5.92 -0.57
N ARG A 524 16.43 5.70 -0.02
CA ARG A 524 17.37 6.77 0.30
C ARG A 524 18.81 6.26 0.31
N TYR A 525 19.71 7.07 -0.25
CA TYR A 525 21.16 7.00 -0.07
C TYR A 525 21.63 8.17 0.76
N THR A 526 22.50 7.92 1.73
CA THR A 526 23.12 9.00 2.51
C THR A 526 24.59 8.66 2.75
N GLU A 527 25.50 9.52 2.28
CA GLU A 527 26.90 9.40 2.67
C GLU A 527 27.05 9.77 4.14
N GLN A 528 27.75 8.93 4.88
CA GLN A 528 28.04 9.17 6.30
C GLN A 528 29.37 9.88 6.44
N ILE A 529 29.35 11.08 7.03
CA ILE A 529 30.53 11.88 7.29
C ILE A 529 30.62 12.12 8.81
N PRO A 530 31.73 11.77 9.47
CA PRO A 530 32.87 11.01 8.95
C PRO A 530 32.50 9.55 8.61
N PRO A 531 33.23 8.92 7.67
CA PRO A 531 33.04 7.50 7.38
C PRO A 531 33.39 6.68 8.61
N ARG A 532 32.63 5.62 8.85
CA ARG A 532 32.81 4.75 10.01
C ARG A 532 33.67 3.55 9.69
#